data_121a63b9ed0363a73c52ee91fb5880cb
#
_entry.id   121a63b9ed0363a73c52ee91fb5880cb
#
_cell.length_a   1.000
_cell.length_b   1.000
_cell.length_c   1.000
_cell.angle_alpha   90.00
_cell.angle_beta   90.00
_cell.angle_gamma   90.00
#
_symmetry.space_group_name_H-M   'P 1'
#
loop_
_entity.id
_entity.type
_entity.pdbx_description
1 polymer ?
#
loop_
_entity_poly.entity_id
_entity_poly.type
_entity_poly.pdbx_seq_one_letter_code
_entity_poly.pdbx_strand_id
1 'polypeptide(L)'
;GIIASALSKSENLIEMAAPIGRKYAIFLTCLLYLTIGPLFSIPRTATVAFEVGISPFIGQEKLKIVLFIFSFIFFAITLYFSLRPGRIIDWIGKYLTPIFLVLLGVLLVTAFIVPMGSAKDFAPQGVYETKPLISGILDGYNTMDALASLAFGVIIISNIKKLGIKTPKYIAKETIKSGVVSIVGMALIYSALAYVGATSLGSVGEGSNGGIILSLVSNHYFGIVGQVL
;
A
#
# COMPACT_ATOMS: atom_id res chain seq x y z
N GLY A 1 13.91 4.47 5.06
CA GLY A 1 14.01 3.01 5.02
C GLY A 1 15.02 2.56 3.99
N ILE A 2 14.70 2.57 2.69
CA ILE A 2 15.55 2.04 1.59
C ILE A 2 16.95 2.66 1.58
N ILE A 3 17.09 3.99 1.72
CA ILE A 3 18.37 4.67 1.78
C ILE A 3 19.18 4.21 3.01
N ALA A 4 18.54 4.08 4.17
CA ALA A 4 19.20 3.61 5.38
C ALA A 4 19.73 2.17 5.20
N SER A 5 18.93 1.27 4.62
CA SER A 5 19.36 -0.10 4.29
C SER A 5 20.54 -0.11 3.30
N ALA A 6 20.53 0.76 2.29
CA ALA A 6 21.63 0.88 1.33
C ALA A 6 22.93 1.38 1.95
N LEU A 7 22.86 2.34 2.87
CA LEU A 7 24.03 2.94 3.53
C LEU A 7 24.61 2.04 4.63
N SER A 8 23.75 1.29 5.36
CA SER A 8 24.19 0.41 6.43
C SER A 8 25.01 -0.78 5.94
N LYS A 9 24.92 -1.12 4.65
CA LYS A 9 25.54 -2.32 4.04
C LYS A 9 25.12 -3.63 4.72
N SER A 10 24.05 -3.62 5.51
CA SER A 10 23.57 -4.75 6.29
C SER A 10 22.69 -5.66 5.42
N GLU A 11 22.76 -6.97 5.66
CA GLU A 11 21.99 -7.96 4.91
C GLU A 11 20.60 -8.16 5.51
N ASN A 12 20.40 -7.74 6.76
CA ASN A 12 19.13 -7.86 7.47
C ASN A 12 18.94 -6.73 8.48
N LEU A 13 17.71 -6.57 8.97
CA LEU A 13 17.35 -5.51 9.93
C LEU A 13 18.05 -5.67 11.28
N ILE A 14 18.31 -6.91 11.70
CA ILE A 14 19.02 -7.17 12.95
C ILE A 14 20.46 -6.62 12.89
N GLU A 15 21.16 -6.87 11.78
CA GLU A 15 22.50 -6.32 11.56
C GLU A 15 22.49 -4.80 11.49
N MET A 16 21.48 -4.21 10.86
CA MET A 16 21.35 -2.76 10.74
C MET A 16 21.17 -2.08 12.12
N ALA A 17 20.46 -2.72 13.05
CA ALA A 17 20.22 -2.21 14.39
C ALA A 17 21.24 -2.72 15.43
N ALA A 18 22.08 -3.69 15.10
CA ALA A 18 23.08 -4.31 16.00
C ALA A 18 24.07 -3.34 16.66
N PRO A 19 24.49 -2.22 16.01
CA PRO A 19 25.37 -1.24 16.64
C PRO A 19 24.83 -0.63 17.94
N ILE A 20 23.50 -0.59 18.11
CA ILE A 20 22.84 -0.08 19.34
C ILE A 20 22.85 -1.17 20.45
N GLY A 21 22.75 -2.44 20.04
CA GLY A 21 22.75 -3.59 20.92
C GLY A 21 21.93 -4.75 20.37
N ARG A 22 22.41 -5.97 20.52
CA ARG A 22 21.77 -7.17 19.94
C ARG A 22 20.34 -7.41 20.43
N LYS A 23 20.08 -7.19 21.71
CA LYS A 23 18.72 -7.34 22.30
C LYS A 23 17.76 -6.33 21.72
N TYR A 24 18.20 -5.06 21.59
CA TYR A 24 17.42 -4.01 20.97
C TYR A 24 17.13 -4.30 19.49
N ALA A 25 18.14 -4.77 18.75
CA ALA A 25 18.01 -5.14 17.34
C ALA A 25 16.95 -6.22 17.11
N ILE A 26 16.95 -7.26 17.95
CA ILE A 26 15.96 -8.34 17.89
C ILE A 26 14.57 -7.79 18.23
N PHE A 27 14.44 -7.04 19.32
CA PHE A 27 13.17 -6.46 19.75
C PHE A 27 12.56 -5.55 18.65
N LEU A 28 13.36 -4.62 18.11
CA LEU A 28 12.93 -3.71 17.05
C LEU A 28 12.50 -4.46 15.80
N THR A 29 13.27 -5.47 15.40
CA THR A 29 12.97 -6.29 14.22
C THR A 29 11.68 -7.08 14.41
N CYS A 30 11.52 -7.73 15.55
CA CYS A 30 10.29 -8.45 15.87
C CYS A 30 9.07 -7.51 15.91
N LEU A 31 9.19 -6.36 16.57
CA LEU A 31 8.11 -5.37 16.64
C LEU A 31 7.71 -4.88 15.25
N LEU A 32 8.68 -4.57 14.40
CA LEU A 32 8.44 -4.10 13.04
C LEU A 32 7.74 -5.17 12.19
N TYR A 33 8.21 -6.42 12.21
CA TYR A 33 7.57 -7.50 11.45
C TYR A 33 6.20 -7.89 12.00
N LEU A 34 6.00 -7.84 13.31
CA LEU A 34 4.68 -8.06 13.91
C LEU A 34 3.69 -6.97 13.52
N THR A 35 4.12 -5.71 13.51
CA THR A 35 3.28 -4.57 13.14
C THR A 35 2.92 -4.60 11.65
N ILE A 36 3.89 -4.78 10.76
CA ILE A 36 3.64 -4.88 9.32
C ILE A 36 2.87 -6.17 8.97
N GLY A 37 3.08 -7.24 9.73
CA GLY A 37 2.46 -8.54 9.51
C GLY A 37 1.13 -8.71 10.26
N PRO A 38 1.08 -9.66 11.21
CA PRO A 38 -0.17 -10.19 11.77
C PRO A 38 -0.95 -9.22 12.64
N LEU A 39 -0.30 -8.21 13.26
CA LEU A 39 -0.98 -7.32 14.20
C LEU A 39 -1.78 -6.21 13.51
N PHE A 40 -1.36 -5.75 12.33
CA PHE A 40 -2.03 -4.61 11.70
C PHE A 40 -2.23 -4.75 10.19
N SER A 41 -1.17 -4.85 9.36
CA SER A 41 -1.33 -4.71 7.92
C SER A 41 -2.05 -5.88 7.27
N ILE A 42 -1.78 -7.13 7.67
CA ILE A 42 -2.42 -8.31 7.07
C ILE A 42 -3.93 -8.33 7.36
N PRO A 43 -4.41 -8.15 8.61
CA PRO A 43 -5.84 -8.06 8.89
C PRO A 43 -6.52 -6.90 8.14
N ARG A 44 -5.87 -5.73 8.09
CA ARG A 44 -6.39 -4.57 7.36
C ARG A 44 -6.51 -4.85 5.85
N THR A 45 -5.54 -5.54 5.25
CA THR A 45 -5.61 -5.90 3.83
C THR A 45 -6.81 -6.81 3.55
N ALA A 46 -7.10 -7.78 4.41
CA ALA A 46 -8.25 -8.66 4.26
C ALA A 46 -9.58 -7.89 4.37
N THR A 47 -9.70 -6.99 5.36
CA THR A 47 -10.93 -6.20 5.55
C THR A 47 -11.16 -5.22 4.40
N VAL A 48 -10.12 -4.52 3.94
CA VAL A 48 -10.23 -3.60 2.79
C VAL A 48 -10.59 -4.36 1.51
N ALA A 49 -9.96 -5.51 1.24
CA ALA A 49 -10.30 -6.33 0.08
C ALA A 49 -11.76 -6.81 0.13
N PHE A 50 -12.29 -7.14 1.31
CA PHE A 50 -13.69 -7.47 1.52
C PHE A 50 -14.62 -6.27 1.28
N GLU A 51 -14.28 -5.11 1.83
CA GLU A 51 -15.08 -3.89 1.71
C GLU A 51 -15.19 -3.42 0.25
N VAL A 52 -14.12 -3.52 -0.51
CA VAL A 52 -14.10 -3.12 -1.92
C VAL A 52 -14.77 -4.16 -2.82
N GLY A 53 -14.42 -5.45 -2.64
CA GLY A 53 -14.78 -6.50 -3.59
C GLY A 53 -16.11 -7.20 -3.31
N ILE A 54 -16.56 -7.26 -2.06
CA ILE A 54 -17.68 -8.12 -1.67
C ILE A 54 -18.80 -7.37 -0.93
N SER A 55 -18.44 -6.47 -0.04
CA SER A 55 -19.41 -5.73 0.79
C SER A 55 -20.51 -5.02 -0.02
N PRO A 56 -20.26 -4.40 -1.19
CA PRO A 56 -21.29 -3.72 -1.97
C PRO A 56 -22.38 -4.63 -2.50
N PHE A 57 -22.13 -5.94 -2.58
CA PHE A 57 -23.07 -6.93 -3.12
C PHE A 57 -23.87 -7.68 -2.04
N ILE A 58 -23.62 -7.39 -0.74
CA ILE A 58 -24.21 -8.15 0.37
C ILE A 58 -25.03 -7.25 1.28
N GLY A 59 -26.23 -7.73 1.64
CA GLY A 59 -27.09 -7.07 2.63
C GLY A 59 -26.46 -7.06 4.04
N GLN A 60 -26.74 -6.00 4.79
CA GLN A 60 -26.18 -5.74 6.14
C GLN A 60 -26.32 -6.92 7.12
N GLU A 61 -27.40 -7.70 7.02
CA GLU A 61 -27.68 -8.83 7.92
C GLU A 61 -26.63 -9.95 7.82
N LYS A 62 -26.08 -10.18 6.63
CA LYS A 62 -25.13 -11.29 6.37
C LYS A 62 -23.66 -10.86 6.38
N LEU A 63 -23.40 -9.58 6.54
CA LEU A 63 -22.08 -8.97 6.36
C LEU A 63 -21.03 -9.59 7.28
N LYS A 64 -21.34 -9.82 8.55
CA LYS A 64 -20.42 -10.42 9.54
C LYS A 64 -20.06 -11.87 9.21
N ILE A 65 -21.04 -12.67 8.78
CA ILE A 65 -20.81 -14.09 8.46
C ILE A 65 -19.96 -14.20 7.20
N VAL A 66 -20.30 -13.41 6.18
CA VAL A 66 -19.54 -13.44 4.91
C VAL A 66 -18.13 -12.88 5.11
N LEU A 67 -17.95 -11.84 5.92
CA LEU A 67 -16.61 -11.34 6.28
C LEU A 67 -15.77 -12.43 6.97
N PHE A 68 -16.37 -13.21 7.88
CA PHE A 68 -15.65 -14.30 8.55
C PHE A 68 -15.21 -15.39 7.55
N ILE A 69 -16.13 -15.83 6.68
CA ILE A 69 -15.83 -16.84 5.65
C ILE A 69 -14.76 -16.31 4.67
N PHE A 70 -14.92 -15.08 4.20
CA PHE A 70 -13.96 -14.43 3.31
C PHE A 70 -12.58 -14.35 3.95
N SER A 71 -12.48 -13.89 5.20
CA SER A 71 -11.23 -13.76 5.92
C SER A 71 -10.55 -15.12 6.08
N PHE A 72 -11.31 -16.18 6.40
CA PHE A 72 -10.77 -17.52 6.51
C PHE A 72 -10.17 -18.01 5.18
N ILE A 73 -10.90 -17.83 4.07
CA ILE A 73 -10.43 -18.19 2.73
C ILE A 73 -9.21 -17.35 2.34
N PHE A 74 -9.26 -16.05 2.57
CA PHE A 74 -8.17 -15.11 2.28
C PHE A 74 -6.88 -15.52 3.00
N PHE A 75 -6.96 -15.81 4.30
CA PHE A 75 -5.78 -16.22 5.07
C PHE A 75 -5.30 -17.62 4.72
N ALA A 76 -6.20 -18.55 4.38
CA ALA A 76 -5.82 -19.89 3.90
C ALA A 76 -5.04 -19.81 2.57
N ILE A 77 -5.52 -18.98 1.63
CA ILE A 77 -4.85 -18.73 0.35
C ILE A 77 -3.49 -18.04 0.60
N THR A 78 -3.45 -17.03 1.45
CA THR A 78 -2.23 -16.31 1.80
C THR A 78 -1.19 -17.26 2.41
N LEU A 79 -1.60 -18.13 3.33
CA LEU A 79 -0.74 -19.14 3.93
C LEU A 79 -0.20 -20.13 2.90
N TYR A 80 -1.09 -20.65 2.03
CA TYR A 80 -0.69 -21.57 0.95
C TYR A 80 0.39 -20.95 0.06
N PHE A 81 0.20 -19.70 -0.29
CA PHE A 81 1.17 -18.99 -1.12
C PHE A 81 2.46 -18.63 -0.35
N SER A 82 2.39 -18.27 0.91
CA SER A 82 3.56 -17.95 1.74
C SER A 82 4.48 -19.16 1.93
N LEU A 83 3.95 -20.37 1.89
CA LEU A 83 4.75 -21.59 1.95
C LEU A 83 5.56 -21.86 0.68
N ARG A 84 5.30 -21.15 -0.42
CA ARG A 84 5.98 -21.30 -1.72
C ARG A 84 6.48 -19.97 -2.28
N PRO A 85 7.37 -19.25 -1.61
CA PRO A 85 7.69 -17.84 -1.90
C PRO A 85 8.38 -17.60 -3.26
N GLY A 86 9.10 -18.60 -3.80
CA GLY A 86 9.98 -18.38 -4.96
C GLY A 86 9.27 -18.00 -6.26
N ARG A 87 8.07 -18.52 -6.51
CA ARG A 87 7.31 -18.27 -7.76
C ARG A 87 6.38 -17.06 -7.67
N ILE A 88 5.95 -16.70 -6.46
CA ILE A 88 4.93 -15.67 -6.25
C ILE A 88 5.49 -14.28 -6.46
N ILE A 89 6.70 -14.01 -5.96
CA ILE A 89 7.38 -12.72 -6.12
C ILE A 89 7.54 -12.41 -7.60
N ASP A 90 7.88 -13.41 -8.41
CA ASP A 90 8.01 -13.26 -9.87
C ASP A 90 6.65 -12.99 -10.54
N TRP A 91 5.60 -13.71 -10.14
CA TRP A 91 4.25 -13.51 -10.70
C TRP A 91 3.64 -12.16 -10.32
N ILE A 92 3.75 -11.77 -9.05
CA ILE A 92 3.26 -10.46 -8.57
C ILE A 92 4.01 -9.33 -9.27
N GLY A 93 5.35 -9.38 -9.29
CA GLY A 93 6.15 -8.31 -9.88
C GLY A 93 6.04 -8.23 -11.40
N LYS A 94 5.91 -9.37 -12.09
CA LYS A 94 5.95 -9.42 -13.55
C LYS A 94 4.58 -9.21 -14.21
N TYR A 95 3.51 -9.67 -13.60
CA TYR A 95 2.17 -9.64 -14.19
C TYR A 95 1.19 -8.81 -13.38
N LEU A 96 1.01 -9.10 -12.09
CA LEU A 96 -0.04 -8.48 -11.28
C LEU A 96 0.20 -6.98 -11.08
N THR A 97 1.41 -6.59 -10.71
CA THR A 97 1.75 -5.17 -10.47
C THR A 97 1.61 -4.31 -11.74
N PRO A 98 2.13 -4.68 -12.91
CA PRO A 98 1.93 -3.90 -14.13
C PRO A 98 0.45 -3.80 -14.54
N ILE A 99 -0.32 -4.89 -14.45
CA ILE A 99 -1.76 -4.86 -14.75
C ILE A 99 -2.47 -3.90 -13.81
N PHE A 100 -2.23 -4.02 -12.50
CA PHE A 100 -2.82 -3.12 -11.50
C PHE A 100 -2.46 -1.65 -11.76
N LEU A 101 -1.19 -1.35 -12.05
CA LEU A 101 -0.75 0.03 -12.34
C LEU A 101 -1.39 0.59 -13.61
N VAL A 102 -1.58 -0.23 -14.64
CA VAL A 102 -2.28 0.20 -15.87
C VAL A 102 -3.74 0.50 -15.56
N LEU A 103 -4.45 -0.39 -14.85
CA LEU A 103 -5.86 -0.20 -14.50
C LEU A 103 -6.05 1.04 -13.61
N LEU A 104 -5.22 1.17 -12.57
CA LEU A 104 -5.22 2.35 -11.71
C LEU A 104 -4.88 3.61 -12.51
N GLY A 105 -3.89 3.55 -13.41
CA GLY A 105 -3.51 4.66 -14.28
C GLY A 105 -4.66 5.11 -15.18
N VAL A 106 -5.39 4.17 -15.79
CA VAL A 106 -6.57 4.47 -16.62
C VAL A 106 -7.65 5.15 -15.78
N LEU A 107 -7.94 4.63 -14.56
CA LEU A 107 -8.90 5.24 -13.65
C LEU A 107 -8.51 6.68 -13.28
N LEU A 108 -7.25 6.89 -12.88
CA LEU A 108 -6.74 8.20 -12.47
C LEU A 108 -6.76 9.19 -13.63
N VAL A 109 -6.31 8.79 -14.82
CA VAL A 109 -6.34 9.65 -16.03
C VAL A 109 -7.77 10.03 -16.39
N THR A 110 -8.71 9.07 -16.35
CA THR A 110 -10.13 9.36 -16.62
C THR A 110 -10.69 10.36 -15.61
N ALA A 111 -10.39 10.18 -14.32
CA ALA A 111 -10.85 11.07 -13.26
C ALA A 111 -10.22 12.49 -13.34
N PHE A 112 -9.02 12.61 -13.91
CA PHE A 112 -8.40 13.91 -14.19
C PHE A 112 -9.03 14.62 -15.38
N ILE A 113 -9.39 13.89 -16.44
CA ILE A 113 -9.99 14.46 -17.66
C ILE A 113 -11.44 14.85 -17.42
N VAL A 114 -12.20 14.03 -16.72
CA VAL A 114 -13.62 14.21 -16.40
C VAL A 114 -13.83 14.09 -14.90
N PRO A 115 -13.50 15.12 -14.11
CA PRO A 115 -13.68 15.06 -12.66
C PRO A 115 -15.16 14.94 -12.28
N MET A 116 -15.47 14.17 -11.24
CA MET A 116 -16.85 13.96 -10.73
C MET A 116 -17.46 15.23 -10.12
N GLY A 117 -16.62 16.16 -9.67
CA GLY A 117 -17.03 17.43 -9.08
C GLY A 117 -15.84 18.37 -8.89
N SER A 118 -16.08 19.53 -8.32
CA SER A 118 -15.01 20.47 -8.00
C SER A 118 -14.55 20.30 -6.54
N ALA A 119 -13.27 20.06 -6.33
CA ALA A 119 -12.70 20.00 -4.97
C ALA A 119 -12.86 21.32 -4.19
N LYS A 120 -13.15 22.44 -4.88
CA LYS A 120 -13.37 23.76 -4.28
C LYS A 120 -14.77 23.92 -3.67
N ASP A 121 -15.71 23.08 -4.05
CA ASP A 121 -17.10 23.15 -3.58
C ASP A 121 -17.25 22.61 -2.15
N PHE A 122 -16.21 21.94 -1.65
CA PHE A 122 -16.20 21.35 -0.31
C PHE A 122 -15.14 22.02 0.56
N ALA A 123 -15.58 22.56 1.69
CA ALA A 123 -14.67 23.09 2.70
C ALA A 123 -13.90 21.94 3.39
N PRO A 124 -12.66 22.17 3.82
CA PRO A 124 -11.95 21.22 4.67
C PRO A 124 -12.76 20.91 5.92
N GLN A 125 -12.76 19.66 6.37
CA GLN A 125 -13.57 19.22 7.51
C GLN A 125 -12.71 18.70 8.66
N GLY A 126 -13.23 18.80 9.88
CA GLY A 126 -12.63 18.26 11.08
C GLY A 126 -11.24 18.84 11.35
N VAL A 127 -10.25 17.98 11.54
CA VAL A 127 -8.87 18.40 11.89
C VAL A 127 -8.19 19.13 10.72
N TYR A 128 -8.63 18.90 9.48
CA TYR A 128 -8.08 19.56 8.29
C TYR A 128 -8.46 21.04 8.18
N GLU A 129 -9.52 21.51 8.86
CA GLU A 129 -9.88 22.93 8.92
C GLU A 129 -8.81 23.76 9.61
N THR A 130 -8.23 23.22 10.70
CA THR A 130 -7.31 23.98 11.55
C THR A 130 -5.85 23.63 11.35
N LYS A 131 -5.54 22.37 10.99
CA LYS A 131 -4.17 21.85 10.89
C LYS A 131 -3.96 20.95 9.67
N PRO A 132 -4.23 21.43 8.45
CA PRO A 132 -4.22 20.59 7.25
C PRO A 132 -2.87 19.92 6.99
N LEU A 133 -1.77 20.65 7.15
CA LEU A 133 -0.42 20.12 6.91
C LEU A 133 -0.05 19.00 7.90
N ILE A 134 -0.28 19.23 9.18
CA ILE A 134 0.06 18.25 10.23
C ILE A 134 -0.80 17.00 10.07
N SER A 135 -2.10 17.17 9.81
CA SER A 135 -3.02 16.05 9.57
C SER A 135 -2.60 15.23 8.36
N GLY A 136 -2.26 15.87 7.23
CA GLY A 136 -1.77 15.19 6.05
C GLY A 136 -0.46 14.43 6.27
N ILE A 137 0.47 14.98 7.07
CA ILE A 137 1.70 14.28 7.44
C ILE A 137 1.40 13.05 8.30
N LEU A 138 0.50 13.17 9.28
CA LEU A 138 0.11 12.04 10.14
C LEU A 138 -0.61 10.95 9.35
N ASP A 139 -1.52 11.32 8.46
CA ASP A 139 -2.23 10.35 7.61
C ASP A 139 -1.27 9.68 6.62
N GLY A 140 -0.33 10.43 6.04
CA GLY A 140 0.73 9.87 5.23
C GLY A 140 1.64 8.92 6.02
N TYR A 141 1.93 9.19 7.29
CA TYR A 141 2.67 8.28 8.16
C TYR A 141 1.86 7.00 8.48
N ASN A 142 0.55 7.13 8.65
CA ASN A 142 -0.36 6.03 8.92
C ASN A 142 -0.51 5.03 7.75
N THR A 143 -0.03 5.38 6.53
CA THR A 143 0.08 4.41 5.44
C THR A 143 1.12 3.32 5.70
N MET A 144 1.99 3.51 6.71
CA MET A 144 3.07 2.61 7.12
C MET A 144 4.17 2.35 6.07
N ASP A 145 4.19 3.09 4.97
CA ASP A 145 5.19 2.92 3.92
C ASP A 145 6.62 3.16 4.41
N ALA A 146 6.79 4.09 5.36
CA ALA A 146 8.09 4.36 5.97
C ALA A 146 8.63 3.12 6.72
N LEU A 147 7.78 2.40 7.45
CA LEU A 147 8.13 1.16 8.15
C LEU A 147 8.32 0.00 7.17
N ALA A 148 7.40 -0.15 6.21
CA ALA A 148 7.48 -1.16 5.17
C ALA A 148 8.77 -1.04 4.34
N SER A 149 9.22 0.19 4.07
CA SER A 149 10.45 0.46 3.31
C SER A 149 11.72 -0.09 3.97
N LEU A 150 11.73 -0.27 5.30
CA LEU A 150 12.83 -0.92 6.01
C LEU A 150 12.87 -2.43 5.71
N ALA A 151 11.73 -3.08 5.75
CA ALA A 151 11.62 -4.51 5.46
C ALA A 151 11.87 -4.80 3.97
N PHE A 152 11.25 -4.04 3.07
CA PHE A 152 11.42 -4.20 1.63
C PHE A 152 12.80 -3.78 1.12
N GLY A 153 13.49 -2.86 1.80
CA GLY A 153 14.87 -2.48 1.46
C GLY A 153 15.82 -3.66 1.44
N VAL A 154 15.68 -4.57 2.39
CA VAL A 154 16.48 -5.81 2.44
C VAL A 154 16.18 -6.73 1.25
N ILE A 155 14.90 -6.84 0.86
CA ILE A 155 14.47 -7.65 -0.30
C ILE A 155 15.04 -7.07 -1.59
N ILE A 156 15.01 -5.74 -1.76
CA ILE A 156 15.60 -5.04 -2.92
C ILE A 156 17.09 -5.33 -3.02
N ILE A 157 17.84 -5.20 -1.92
CA ILE A 157 19.26 -5.50 -1.87
C ILE A 157 19.54 -6.95 -2.26
N SER A 158 18.75 -7.91 -1.73
CA SER A 158 18.86 -9.32 -2.07
C SER A 158 18.64 -9.58 -3.56
N ASN A 159 17.63 -8.94 -4.16
CA ASN A 159 17.35 -9.07 -5.58
C ASN A 159 18.45 -8.46 -6.46
N ILE A 160 19.00 -7.30 -6.10
CA ILE A 160 20.13 -6.69 -6.80
C ILE A 160 21.35 -7.63 -6.78
N LYS A 161 21.63 -8.27 -5.65
CA LYS A 161 22.71 -9.28 -5.53
C LYS A 161 22.45 -10.49 -6.44
N LYS A 162 21.21 -10.96 -6.56
CA LYS A 162 20.82 -12.07 -7.47
C LYS A 162 21.04 -11.71 -8.95
N LEU A 163 20.94 -10.45 -9.33
CA LEU A 163 21.27 -9.96 -10.68
C LEU A 163 22.77 -9.96 -11.00
N GLY A 164 23.62 -10.44 -10.07
CA GLY A 164 25.06 -10.58 -10.28
C GLY A 164 25.89 -9.36 -9.84
N ILE A 165 25.26 -8.32 -9.28
CA ILE A 165 25.96 -7.14 -8.77
C ILE A 165 26.54 -7.47 -7.39
N LYS A 166 27.86 -7.63 -7.30
CA LYS A 166 28.56 -8.03 -6.08
C LYS A 166 29.24 -6.87 -5.33
N THR A 167 29.53 -5.79 -6.03
CA THR A 167 30.27 -4.65 -5.45
C THR A 167 29.37 -3.81 -4.55
N PRO A 168 29.69 -3.60 -3.26
CA PRO A 168 28.85 -2.87 -2.32
C PRO A 168 28.45 -1.46 -2.78
N LYS A 169 29.37 -0.75 -3.44
CA LYS A 169 29.12 0.59 -3.99
C LYS A 169 28.02 0.59 -5.06
N TYR A 170 28.03 -0.40 -5.96
CA TYR A 170 27.01 -0.52 -7.01
C TYR A 170 25.67 -1.00 -6.45
N ILE A 171 25.68 -1.92 -5.46
CA ILE A 171 24.46 -2.34 -4.76
C ILE A 171 23.79 -1.13 -4.11
N ALA A 172 24.55 -0.31 -3.36
CA ALA A 172 24.02 0.89 -2.73
C ALA A 172 23.45 1.88 -3.76
N LYS A 173 24.19 2.12 -4.86
CA LYS A 173 23.75 3.03 -5.94
C LYS A 173 22.43 2.58 -6.57
N GLU A 174 22.31 1.31 -6.96
CA GLU A 174 21.10 0.79 -7.59
C GLU A 174 19.92 0.71 -6.59
N THR A 175 20.19 0.41 -5.32
CA THR A 175 19.17 0.46 -4.26
C THR A 175 18.63 1.88 -4.06
N ILE A 176 19.50 2.89 -4.01
CA ILE A 176 19.08 4.30 -3.88
C ILE A 176 18.28 4.73 -5.11
N LYS A 177 18.74 4.39 -6.32
CA LYS A 177 18.04 4.69 -7.57
C LYS A 177 16.64 4.09 -7.60
N SER A 178 16.51 2.81 -7.25
CA SER A 178 15.20 2.14 -7.13
C SER A 178 14.31 2.81 -6.08
N GLY A 179 14.89 3.20 -4.93
CA GLY A 179 14.18 3.90 -3.88
C GLY A 179 13.65 5.27 -4.32
N VAL A 180 14.44 6.05 -5.06
CA VAL A 180 14.00 7.35 -5.59
C VAL A 180 12.86 7.19 -6.58
N VAL A 181 12.97 6.23 -7.52
CA VAL A 181 11.90 5.93 -8.48
C VAL A 181 10.61 5.53 -7.76
N SER A 182 10.72 4.67 -6.72
CA SER A 182 9.57 4.26 -5.92
C SER A 182 8.91 5.42 -5.20
N ILE A 183 9.70 6.30 -4.55
CA ILE A 183 9.17 7.48 -3.82
C ILE A 183 8.44 8.42 -4.77
N VAL A 184 9.02 8.70 -5.94
CA VAL A 184 8.38 9.58 -6.94
C VAL A 184 7.08 8.94 -7.45
N GLY A 185 7.11 7.65 -7.78
CA GLY A 185 5.92 6.92 -8.23
C GLY A 185 4.80 6.93 -7.18
N MET A 186 5.13 6.65 -5.92
CA MET A 186 4.16 6.69 -4.81
C MET A 186 3.61 8.09 -4.57
N ALA A 187 4.46 9.13 -4.60
CA ALA A 187 4.03 10.51 -4.44
C ALA A 187 3.03 10.92 -5.53
N LEU A 188 3.27 10.53 -6.79
CA LEU A 188 2.34 10.78 -7.90
C LEU A 188 1.02 10.04 -7.70
N ILE A 189 1.05 8.76 -7.38
CA ILE A 189 -0.16 7.94 -7.17
C ILE A 189 -0.98 8.49 -6.00
N TYR A 190 -0.37 8.75 -4.85
CA TYR A 190 -1.09 9.26 -3.67
C TYR A 190 -1.66 10.65 -3.90
N SER A 191 -0.93 11.54 -4.57
CA SER A 191 -1.46 12.86 -4.94
C SER A 191 -2.65 12.76 -5.89
N ALA A 192 -2.59 11.85 -6.86
CA ALA A 192 -3.68 11.60 -7.78
C ALA A 192 -4.90 10.98 -7.07
N LEU A 193 -4.70 10.02 -6.18
CA LEU A 193 -5.78 9.43 -5.37
C LEU A 193 -6.41 10.46 -4.43
N ALA A 194 -5.62 11.34 -3.81
CA ALA A 194 -6.13 12.41 -2.98
C ALA A 194 -7.00 13.40 -3.79
N TYR A 195 -6.58 13.73 -5.01
CA TYR A 195 -7.38 14.55 -5.93
C TYR A 195 -8.71 13.87 -6.30
N VAL A 196 -8.66 12.58 -6.66
CA VAL A 196 -9.88 11.79 -6.96
C VAL A 196 -10.81 11.74 -5.75
N GLY A 197 -10.28 11.49 -4.55
CA GLY A 197 -11.06 11.52 -3.31
C GLY A 197 -11.73 12.87 -3.08
N ALA A 198 -11.00 13.98 -3.25
CA ALA A 198 -11.53 15.32 -3.07
C ALA A 198 -12.63 15.69 -4.10
N THR A 199 -12.49 15.25 -5.35
CA THR A 199 -13.48 15.53 -6.42
C THR A 199 -14.70 14.62 -6.37
N SER A 200 -14.63 13.48 -5.68
CA SER A 200 -15.75 12.52 -5.56
C SER A 200 -16.67 12.75 -4.35
N LEU A 201 -16.30 13.64 -3.42
CA LEU A 201 -17.05 13.88 -2.17
C LEU A 201 -18.55 14.15 -2.38
N GLY A 202 -18.92 14.91 -3.39
CA GLY A 202 -20.31 15.21 -3.68
C GLY A 202 -21.17 14.01 -4.11
N SER A 203 -20.53 12.98 -4.64
CA SER A 203 -21.22 11.79 -5.16
C SER A 203 -21.18 10.61 -4.20
N VAL A 204 -20.18 10.57 -3.32
CA VAL A 204 -19.91 9.40 -2.44
C VAL A 204 -20.42 9.62 -1.01
N GLY A 205 -20.55 10.87 -0.58
CA GLY A 205 -20.95 11.23 0.78
C GLY A 205 -19.77 11.20 1.78
N GLU A 206 -19.97 11.88 2.89
CA GLU A 206 -18.98 12.05 3.95
C GLU A 206 -18.79 10.77 4.78
N GLY A 207 -17.58 10.54 5.25
CA GLY A 207 -17.26 9.44 6.17
C GLY A 207 -17.07 8.07 5.51
N SER A 208 -17.08 7.98 4.18
CA SER A 208 -16.84 6.72 3.48
C SER A 208 -15.37 6.30 3.57
N ASN A 209 -15.13 5.01 3.73
CA ASN A 209 -13.79 4.42 3.70
C ASN A 209 -13.17 4.59 2.31
N GLY A 210 -11.86 4.80 2.24
CA GLY A 210 -11.13 4.99 0.98
C GLY A 210 -11.32 3.86 -0.05
N GLY A 211 -11.50 2.62 0.41
CA GLY A 211 -11.83 1.50 -0.47
C GLY A 211 -13.22 1.63 -1.11
N ILE A 212 -14.22 2.04 -0.33
CA ILE A 212 -15.58 2.29 -0.81
C ILE A 212 -15.58 3.45 -1.81
N ILE A 213 -14.85 4.53 -1.54
CA ILE A 213 -14.70 5.67 -2.45
C ILE A 213 -14.14 5.20 -3.78
N LEU A 214 -13.06 4.42 -3.77
CA LEU A 214 -12.43 3.92 -4.99
C LEU A 214 -13.37 3.01 -5.79
N SER A 215 -14.12 2.15 -5.13
CA SER A 215 -15.13 1.28 -5.76
C SER A 215 -16.25 2.11 -6.41
N LEU A 216 -16.77 3.12 -5.72
CA LEU A 216 -17.83 3.99 -6.26
C LEU A 216 -17.33 4.84 -7.43
N VAL A 217 -16.12 5.38 -7.35
CA VAL A 217 -15.47 6.12 -8.44
C VAL A 217 -15.27 5.22 -9.66
N SER A 218 -14.78 4.00 -9.44
CA SER A 218 -14.59 3.02 -10.50
C SER A 218 -15.90 2.62 -11.16
N ASN A 219 -16.94 2.42 -10.36
CA ASN A 219 -18.31 2.16 -10.87
C ASN A 219 -18.87 3.35 -11.67
N HIS A 220 -18.63 4.58 -11.22
CA HIS A 220 -19.10 5.78 -11.90
C HIS A 220 -18.52 5.89 -13.33
N TYR A 221 -17.21 5.62 -13.50
CA TYR A 221 -16.55 5.76 -14.80
C TYR A 221 -16.69 4.53 -15.70
N PHE A 222 -16.70 3.34 -15.15
CA PHE A 222 -16.63 2.10 -15.91
C PHE A 222 -17.82 1.16 -15.68
N GLY A 223 -18.82 1.57 -14.89
CA GLY A 223 -20.00 0.76 -14.56
C GLY A 223 -19.62 -0.57 -13.88
N ILE A 224 -20.33 -1.63 -14.22
CA ILE A 224 -20.11 -2.98 -13.63
C ILE A 224 -18.67 -3.47 -13.87
N VAL A 225 -18.08 -3.13 -15.00
CA VAL A 225 -16.67 -3.51 -15.30
C VAL A 225 -15.72 -2.87 -14.30
N GLY A 226 -15.99 -1.62 -13.88
CA GLY A 226 -15.19 -0.91 -12.87
C GLY A 226 -15.26 -1.51 -11.47
N GLN A 227 -16.33 -2.22 -11.13
CA GLN A 227 -16.44 -2.92 -9.85
C GLN A 227 -15.62 -4.23 -9.79
N VAL A 228 -15.28 -4.78 -10.95
CA VAL A 228 -14.47 -6.00 -11.07
C VAL A 228 -12.98 -5.68 -11.23
N LEU A 229 -12.66 -4.45 -11.64
CA LEU A 229 -11.29 -3.93 -11.79
C LEU A 229 -10.68 -3.51 -10.46
#